data_2a57ab00c3386233cb439d633e040d06
#
_entry.id   2a57ab00c3386233cb439d633e040d06
#
_cell.length_a   1.000
_cell.length_b   1.000
_cell.length_c   1.000
_cell.angle_alpha   90.00
_cell.angle_beta   90.00
_cell.angle_gamma   90.00
#
_symmetry.space_group_name_H-M   'P 1'
#
loop_
_entity.id
_entity.type
_entity.pdbx_description
1 polymer ?
#
loop_
_entity_poly.entity_id
_entity_poly.type
_entity_poly.pdbx_seq_one_letter_code
_entity_poly.pdbx_strand_id
1 'polypeptide(L)'
;MESGELRAWLRLCLTDGIGPVTARKLLACFGLPTAIFAQSARTLEQVVTSAQAHALLAHAAELDHQIEITRRWLDDDRGVDGQSERRILTLADPDYPPGLLTIDDPPTILYGIGVPDWPRWLRQLSPGLSLAVVGSRNPTAQGAANAFAFSRELAQSGLVIVSGLALGVDGKAHEGALADDAETRQLRTVAVVGTGVDRVYPRHHRELAHRITQAGLILSEYPIGTPPLAAHFPRRNRLLAGLTRGTLVVEAAPQSGSLITARLAAEQGREVFAIPGSIHTTQARGCHALIKQGAKLVESAQDVLEELSDLRGAIAARSTDLSARGVAGSNPGSGQPEESLAIDDPILNAM
;
A
#
# COMPACT_ATOMS: atom_id res chain seq x y z
N MET A 1 -3.34 7.69 -18.81
CA MET A 1 -4.78 7.35 -18.90
C MET A 1 -5.53 8.49 -19.57
N GLU A 2 -6.28 8.22 -20.65
CA GLU A 2 -7.07 9.23 -21.32
C GLU A 2 -8.25 9.72 -20.45
N SER A 3 -8.69 10.95 -20.68
CA SER A 3 -9.78 11.58 -19.91
C SER A 3 -11.08 10.77 -19.89
N GLY A 4 -11.43 10.15 -21.02
CA GLY A 4 -12.63 9.32 -21.14
C GLY A 4 -12.52 8.00 -20.39
N GLU A 5 -11.33 7.43 -20.37
CA GLU A 5 -11.02 6.19 -19.67
C GLU A 5 -11.11 6.39 -18.14
N LEU A 6 -10.46 7.44 -17.61
CA LEU A 6 -10.55 7.79 -16.19
C LEU A 6 -12.00 7.95 -15.75
N ARG A 7 -12.81 8.68 -16.55
CA ARG A 7 -14.24 8.86 -16.28
C ARG A 7 -14.98 7.51 -16.17
N ALA A 8 -14.71 6.59 -17.09
CA ALA A 8 -15.37 5.30 -17.11
C ALA A 8 -14.98 4.43 -15.90
N TRP A 9 -13.70 4.39 -15.53
CA TRP A 9 -13.24 3.70 -14.34
C TRP A 9 -13.84 4.28 -13.05
N LEU A 10 -13.80 5.60 -12.88
CA LEU A 10 -14.39 6.27 -11.71
C LEU A 10 -15.89 6.01 -11.63
N ARG A 11 -16.61 6.09 -12.75
CA ARG A 11 -18.05 5.77 -12.80
C ARG A 11 -18.33 4.36 -12.31
N LEU A 12 -17.55 3.36 -12.78
CA LEU A 12 -17.72 1.97 -12.34
C LEU A 12 -17.53 1.80 -10.83
N CYS A 13 -16.53 2.48 -10.25
CA CYS A 13 -16.22 2.37 -8.82
C CYS A 13 -17.19 3.16 -7.92
N LEU A 14 -17.79 4.24 -8.44
CA LEU A 14 -18.67 5.13 -7.68
C LEU A 14 -20.16 4.79 -7.89
N THR A 15 -20.48 3.83 -8.75
CA THR A 15 -21.87 3.42 -8.94
C THR A 15 -22.38 2.68 -7.71
N ASP A 16 -23.47 3.16 -7.14
CA ASP A 16 -24.10 2.57 -5.96
C ASP A 16 -24.43 1.09 -6.17
N GLY A 17 -24.14 0.27 -5.18
CA GLY A 17 -24.37 -1.17 -5.22
C GLY A 17 -23.38 -1.96 -6.10
N ILE A 18 -22.39 -1.31 -6.73
CA ILE A 18 -21.33 -1.96 -7.48
C ILE A 18 -20.05 -2.00 -6.61
N GLY A 19 -19.87 -3.09 -5.91
CA GLY A 19 -18.61 -3.36 -5.20
C GLY A 19 -17.56 -4.00 -6.13
N PRO A 20 -16.29 -4.17 -5.67
CA PRO A 20 -15.20 -4.73 -6.48
C PRO A 20 -15.52 -6.09 -7.09
N VAL A 21 -16.22 -6.97 -6.37
CA VAL A 21 -16.63 -8.29 -6.89
C VAL A 21 -17.57 -8.15 -8.09
N THR A 22 -18.56 -7.25 -7.99
CA THR A 22 -19.51 -6.99 -9.08
C THR A 22 -18.82 -6.30 -10.26
N ALA A 23 -17.95 -5.33 -9.98
CA ALA A 23 -17.16 -4.65 -11.00
C ALA A 23 -16.29 -5.65 -11.79
N ARG A 24 -15.63 -6.59 -11.13
CA ARG A 24 -14.85 -7.65 -11.80
C ARG A 24 -15.71 -8.56 -12.67
N LYS A 25 -16.90 -8.94 -12.22
CA LYS A 25 -17.83 -9.73 -13.04
C LYS A 25 -18.20 -8.99 -14.32
N LEU A 26 -18.50 -7.69 -14.22
CA LEU A 26 -18.80 -6.84 -15.37
C LEU A 26 -17.59 -6.72 -16.32
N LEU A 27 -16.39 -6.49 -15.77
CA LEU A 27 -15.16 -6.44 -16.56
C LEU A 27 -14.85 -7.77 -17.26
N ALA A 28 -15.07 -8.90 -16.59
CA ALA A 28 -14.87 -10.22 -17.18
C ALA A 28 -15.84 -10.53 -18.32
N CYS A 29 -17.09 -10.05 -18.22
CA CYS A 29 -18.12 -10.31 -19.21
C CYS A 29 -18.09 -9.32 -20.40
N PHE A 30 -17.79 -8.04 -20.15
CA PHE A 30 -17.94 -6.99 -21.15
C PHE A 30 -16.63 -6.28 -21.51
N GLY A 31 -15.52 -6.60 -20.85
CA GLY A 31 -14.25 -5.93 -21.04
C GLY A 31 -14.14 -4.61 -20.29
N LEU A 32 -13.47 -3.61 -20.87
CA LEU A 32 -13.20 -2.32 -20.22
C LEU A 32 -14.47 -1.56 -19.83
N PRO A 33 -14.42 -0.64 -18.84
CA PRO A 33 -15.60 0.08 -18.36
C PRO A 33 -16.37 0.82 -19.46
N THR A 34 -15.71 1.35 -20.47
CA THR A 34 -16.37 1.99 -21.64
C THR A 34 -17.31 1.02 -22.35
N ALA A 35 -16.92 -0.25 -22.51
CA ALA A 35 -17.76 -1.28 -23.11
C ALA A 35 -18.92 -1.68 -22.20
N ILE A 36 -18.72 -1.69 -20.87
CA ILE A 36 -19.82 -1.93 -19.90
C ILE A 36 -20.91 -0.86 -20.05
N PHE A 37 -20.52 0.42 -20.10
CA PHE A 37 -21.47 1.54 -20.21
C PHE A 37 -22.12 1.69 -21.60
N ALA A 38 -21.63 1.00 -22.60
CA ALA A 38 -22.26 0.90 -23.92
C ALA A 38 -23.36 -0.18 -23.98
N GLN A 39 -23.53 -1.01 -22.93
CA GLN A 39 -24.53 -2.08 -22.91
C GLN A 39 -25.94 -1.54 -22.61
N SER A 40 -26.97 -2.28 -23.07
CA SER A 40 -28.36 -2.04 -22.66
C SER A 40 -28.61 -2.56 -21.23
N ALA A 41 -29.65 -2.03 -20.56
CA ALA A 41 -30.10 -2.54 -19.25
C ALA A 41 -30.34 -4.05 -19.29
N ARG A 42 -31.01 -4.56 -20.30
CA ARG A 42 -31.29 -5.99 -20.47
C ARG A 42 -30.03 -6.85 -20.59
N THR A 43 -28.97 -6.33 -21.21
CA THR A 43 -27.69 -7.03 -21.32
C THR A 43 -26.97 -7.04 -19.97
N LEU A 44 -26.96 -5.92 -19.26
CA LEU A 44 -26.36 -5.83 -17.93
C LEU A 44 -27.05 -6.74 -16.91
N GLU A 45 -28.38 -6.87 -16.98
CA GLU A 45 -29.17 -7.74 -16.11
C GLU A 45 -28.82 -9.23 -16.21
N GLN A 46 -28.11 -9.64 -17.23
CA GLN A 46 -27.59 -11.02 -17.33
C GLN A 46 -26.42 -11.27 -16.33
N VAL A 47 -25.79 -10.22 -15.82
CA VAL A 47 -24.61 -10.30 -14.94
C VAL A 47 -24.88 -9.71 -13.56
N VAL A 48 -25.74 -8.69 -13.48
CA VAL A 48 -26.05 -7.94 -12.25
C VAL A 48 -27.56 -7.87 -12.05
N THR A 49 -27.99 -7.43 -10.86
CA THR A 49 -29.42 -7.22 -10.58
C THR A 49 -29.98 -6.05 -11.39
N SER A 50 -31.32 -6.03 -11.60
CA SER A 50 -31.97 -4.92 -12.29
C SER A 50 -31.70 -3.56 -11.65
N ALA A 51 -31.69 -3.49 -10.31
CA ALA A 51 -31.32 -2.27 -9.59
C ALA A 51 -29.89 -1.80 -9.91
N GLN A 52 -28.93 -2.72 -9.94
CA GLN A 52 -27.53 -2.43 -10.30
C GLN A 52 -27.38 -2.01 -11.77
N ALA A 53 -28.12 -2.66 -12.69
CA ALA A 53 -28.12 -2.28 -14.11
C ALA A 53 -28.66 -0.85 -14.32
N HIS A 54 -29.72 -0.48 -13.62
CA HIS A 54 -30.26 0.89 -13.65
C HIS A 54 -29.27 1.89 -13.04
N ALA A 55 -28.63 1.55 -11.91
CA ALA A 55 -27.61 2.40 -11.28
C ALA A 55 -26.41 2.65 -12.21
N LEU A 56 -25.95 1.62 -12.94
CA LEU A 56 -24.87 1.75 -13.92
C LEU A 56 -25.23 2.71 -15.07
N LEU A 57 -26.50 2.71 -15.52
CA LEU A 57 -26.97 3.57 -16.61
C LEU A 57 -27.37 4.96 -16.15
N ALA A 58 -27.63 5.14 -14.86
CA ALA A 58 -27.94 6.44 -14.28
C ALA A 58 -26.72 7.37 -14.30
N HIS A 59 -26.99 8.68 -14.30
CA HIS A 59 -25.94 9.68 -14.11
C HIS A 59 -25.64 9.82 -12.62
N ALA A 60 -24.41 9.53 -12.21
CA ALA A 60 -23.98 9.72 -10.83
C ALA A 60 -23.69 11.22 -10.60
N ALA A 61 -24.47 11.87 -9.72
CA ALA A 61 -24.38 13.31 -9.47
C ALA A 61 -22.99 13.78 -8.99
N GLU A 62 -22.29 12.92 -8.23
CA GLU A 62 -20.96 13.23 -7.69
C GLU A 62 -19.81 12.91 -8.65
N LEU A 63 -20.10 12.24 -9.78
CA LEU A 63 -19.04 11.75 -10.68
C LEU A 63 -18.20 12.89 -11.27
N ASP A 64 -18.82 13.97 -11.72
CA ASP A 64 -18.09 15.07 -12.35
C ASP A 64 -17.20 15.79 -11.34
N HIS A 65 -17.67 15.96 -10.11
CA HIS A 65 -16.86 16.49 -9.03
C HIS A 65 -15.67 15.57 -8.71
N GLN A 66 -15.90 14.24 -8.60
CA GLN A 66 -14.84 13.30 -8.32
C GLN A 66 -13.80 13.24 -9.45
N ILE A 67 -14.21 13.34 -10.70
CA ILE A 67 -13.29 13.44 -11.84
C ILE A 67 -12.43 14.68 -11.73
N GLU A 68 -13.05 15.82 -11.42
CA GLU A 68 -12.35 17.10 -11.32
C GLU A 68 -11.27 17.08 -10.23
N ILE A 69 -11.63 16.66 -9.01
CA ILE A 69 -10.65 16.58 -7.90
C ILE A 69 -9.56 15.55 -8.18
N THR A 70 -9.89 14.43 -8.83
CA THR A 70 -8.91 13.40 -9.19
C THR A 70 -7.94 13.91 -10.23
N ARG A 71 -8.40 14.67 -11.24
CA ARG A 71 -7.53 15.29 -12.24
C ARG A 71 -6.62 16.34 -11.61
N ARG A 72 -7.18 17.24 -10.81
CA ARG A 72 -6.36 18.23 -10.09
C ARG A 72 -5.27 17.57 -9.28
N TRP A 73 -5.59 16.45 -8.61
CA TRP A 73 -4.61 15.69 -7.86
C TRP A 73 -3.54 15.06 -8.77
N LEU A 74 -3.90 14.55 -9.94
CA LEU A 74 -2.94 13.99 -10.90
C LEU A 74 -2.05 15.08 -11.53
N ASP A 75 -2.65 16.24 -11.86
CA ASP A 75 -1.99 17.34 -12.57
C ASP A 75 -1.21 18.27 -11.61
N ASP A 76 -1.34 18.07 -10.30
CA ASP A 76 -0.64 18.89 -9.31
C ASP A 76 0.83 18.48 -9.23
N ASP A 77 1.65 19.12 -10.08
CA ASP A 77 3.11 18.96 -10.14
C ASP A 77 3.85 19.51 -8.89
N ARG A 78 3.10 20.10 -7.93
CA ARG A 78 3.62 20.59 -6.67
C ARG A 78 3.92 19.48 -5.66
N GLY A 79 4.09 18.25 -6.11
CA GLY A 79 4.77 17.23 -5.33
C GLY A 79 6.18 17.71 -5.06
N VAL A 80 6.46 17.92 -3.78
CA VAL A 80 7.71 18.37 -3.20
C VAL A 80 8.90 18.01 -4.09
N ASP A 81 9.54 18.99 -4.68
CA ASP A 81 10.81 18.91 -5.41
C ASP A 81 10.85 18.07 -6.71
N GLY A 82 9.72 17.76 -7.35
CA GLY A 82 9.70 16.91 -8.57
C GLY A 82 10.19 15.49 -8.33
N GLN A 83 10.21 15.04 -7.07
CA GLN A 83 10.74 13.74 -6.67
C GLN A 83 9.66 12.67 -6.48
N SER A 84 8.38 13.02 -6.42
CA SER A 84 7.28 12.07 -6.24
C SER A 84 6.35 12.03 -7.45
N GLU A 85 5.92 10.82 -7.84
CA GLU A 85 5.00 10.57 -8.93
C GLU A 85 3.61 10.20 -8.40
N ARG A 86 2.56 10.85 -8.93
CA ARG A 86 1.16 10.52 -8.67
C ARG A 86 0.61 9.73 -9.86
N ARG A 87 0.02 8.59 -9.56
CA ARG A 87 -0.59 7.74 -10.59
C ARG A 87 -1.81 7.00 -10.07
N ILE A 88 -2.62 6.59 -11.02
CA ILE A 88 -3.73 5.66 -10.83
C ILE A 88 -3.41 4.40 -11.63
N LEU A 89 -3.55 3.24 -11.00
CA LEU A 89 -3.54 1.93 -11.64
C LEU A 89 -4.95 1.35 -11.60
N THR A 90 -5.33 0.71 -12.68
CA THR A 90 -6.59 -0.02 -12.81
C THR A 90 -6.33 -1.51 -12.98
N LEU A 91 -7.33 -2.35 -12.82
CA LEU A 91 -7.19 -3.79 -13.08
C LEU A 91 -6.72 -4.14 -14.51
N ALA A 92 -6.85 -3.20 -15.44
CA ALA A 92 -6.41 -3.39 -16.84
C ALA A 92 -4.96 -2.98 -17.07
N ASP A 93 -4.32 -2.32 -16.12
CA ASP A 93 -2.95 -1.87 -16.28
C ASP A 93 -1.95 -3.03 -16.23
N PRO A 94 -0.95 -3.07 -17.14
CA PRO A 94 0.07 -4.11 -17.14
C PRO A 94 0.95 -4.08 -15.88
N ASP A 95 1.03 -2.94 -15.19
CA ASP A 95 1.78 -2.77 -13.95
C ASP A 95 0.93 -3.01 -12.69
N TYR A 96 -0.32 -3.47 -12.84
CA TYR A 96 -1.13 -3.84 -11.68
C TYR A 96 -0.47 -4.99 -10.90
N PRO A 97 -0.39 -4.90 -9.54
CA PRO A 97 0.34 -5.86 -8.72
C PRO A 97 -0.23 -7.27 -8.83
N PRO A 98 0.54 -8.28 -9.31
CA PRO A 98 0.04 -9.65 -9.48
C PRO A 98 -0.49 -10.26 -8.19
N GLY A 99 0.12 -9.95 -7.04
CA GLY A 99 -0.30 -10.45 -5.74
C GLY A 99 -1.70 -9.98 -5.33
N LEU A 100 -2.15 -8.82 -5.83
CA LEU A 100 -3.52 -8.36 -5.61
C LEU A 100 -4.55 -9.03 -6.54
N LEU A 101 -4.13 -9.59 -7.67
CA LEU A 101 -5.03 -10.34 -8.55
C LEU A 101 -5.44 -11.68 -7.94
N THR A 102 -4.67 -12.20 -6.98
CA THR A 102 -4.91 -13.50 -6.34
C THR A 102 -5.79 -13.42 -5.10
N ILE A 103 -6.09 -12.22 -4.59
CA ILE A 103 -7.02 -12.07 -3.46
C ILE A 103 -8.49 -12.12 -3.93
N ASP A 104 -9.41 -12.45 -3.03
CA ASP A 104 -10.84 -12.60 -3.36
C ASP A 104 -11.48 -11.32 -3.87
N ASP A 105 -11.01 -10.16 -3.40
CA ASP A 105 -11.57 -8.86 -3.65
C ASP A 105 -10.48 -7.84 -4.10
N PRO A 106 -9.86 -8.00 -5.30
CA PRO A 106 -8.89 -7.05 -5.82
C PRO A 106 -9.50 -5.67 -6.03
N PRO A 107 -8.82 -4.57 -5.63
CA PRO A 107 -9.27 -3.22 -5.94
C PRO A 107 -9.37 -2.99 -7.45
N THR A 108 -10.46 -2.39 -7.90
CA THR A 108 -10.63 -2.02 -9.32
C THR A 108 -9.72 -0.87 -9.73
N ILE A 109 -9.44 0.02 -8.78
CA ILE A 109 -8.55 1.17 -8.92
C ILE A 109 -7.61 1.23 -7.72
N LEU A 110 -6.36 1.62 -7.95
CA LEU A 110 -5.37 1.96 -6.95
C LEU A 110 -4.84 3.37 -7.22
N TYR A 111 -4.87 4.20 -6.21
CA TYR A 111 -4.26 5.54 -6.21
C TYR A 111 -2.91 5.45 -5.51
N GLY A 112 -1.87 6.05 -6.08
CA GLY A 112 -0.54 6.02 -5.48
C GLY A 112 0.23 7.33 -5.66
N ILE A 113 1.01 7.67 -4.63
CA ILE A 113 1.98 8.76 -4.66
C ILE A 113 3.29 8.26 -4.04
N GLY A 114 4.39 8.41 -4.75
CA GLY A 114 5.70 7.91 -4.27
C GLY A 114 6.80 8.13 -5.28
N VAL A 115 7.88 7.39 -5.12
CA VAL A 115 9.07 7.48 -6.00
C VAL A 115 8.71 7.31 -7.47
N PRO A 116 9.47 7.92 -8.40
CA PRO A 116 9.23 7.76 -9.83
C PRO A 116 9.21 6.28 -10.26
N ASP A 117 8.38 5.96 -11.25
CA ASP A 117 8.16 4.60 -11.76
C ASP A 117 7.67 3.59 -10.69
N TRP A 118 7.05 4.06 -9.61
CA TRP A 118 6.54 3.21 -8.54
C TRP A 118 5.59 2.08 -9.03
N PRO A 119 4.81 2.22 -10.11
CA PRO A 119 3.96 1.13 -10.58
C PRO A 119 4.77 -0.09 -10.99
N ARG A 120 5.85 0.13 -11.75
CA ARG A 120 6.78 -0.93 -12.16
C ARG A 120 7.46 -1.59 -10.96
N TRP A 121 7.90 -0.79 -9.98
CA TRP A 121 8.47 -1.30 -8.75
C TRP A 121 7.47 -2.15 -7.97
N LEU A 122 6.24 -1.65 -7.79
CA LEU A 122 5.18 -2.34 -7.07
C LEU A 122 4.84 -3.69 -7.73
N ARG A 123 4.76 -3.73 -9.06
CA ARG A 123 4.57 -4.97 -9.81
C ARG A 123 5.67 -5.99 -9.56
N GLN A 124 6.92 -5.56 -9.59
CA GLN A 124 8.09 -6.44 -9.39
C GLN A 124 8.17 -6.99 -7.96
N LEU A 125 7.68 -6.22 -6.98
CA LEU A 125 7.74 -6.59 -5.57
C LEU A 125 6.64 -7.55 -5.14
N SER A 126 5.52 -7.57 -5.83
CA SER A 126 4.35 -8.32 -5.39
C SER A 126 4.21 -9.66 -6.12
N PRO A 127 4.22 -10.80 -5.40
CA PRO A 127 4.37 -10.98 -3.96
C PRO A 127 5.80 -11.33 -3.49
N GLY A 128 6.82 -11.00 -4.28
CA GLY A 128 8.19 -11.51 -4.09
C GLY A 128 8.98 -10.86 -2.95
N LEU A 129 9.42 -9.62 -3.17
CA LEU A 129 10.44 -8.95 -2.34
C LEU A 129 9.84 -7.99 -1.31
N SER A 130 8.71 -8.33 -0.71
CA SER A 130 8.04 -7.47 0.27
C SER A 130 7.49 -8.25 1.46
N LEU A 131 7.53 -7.61 2.64
CA LEU A 131 7.02 -8.15 3.89
C LEU A 131 6.07 -7.15 4.55
N ALA A 132 4.89 -7.59 4.98
CA ALA A 132 4.01 -6.79 5.82
C ALA A 132 4.53 -6.80 7.26
N VAL A 133 4.65 -5.63 7.88
CA VAL A 133 4.97 -5.49 9.31
C VAL A 133 3.81 -4.81 9.99
N VAL A 134 3.16 -5.50 10.91
CA VAL A 134 1.93 -5.05 11.56
C VAL A 134 1.95 -5.31 13.07
N GLY A 135 1.09 -4.61 13.81
CA GLY A 135 1.01 -4.84 15.25
C GLY A 135 0.13 -3.87 16.01
N SER A 136 0.42 -3.75 17.29
CA SER A 136 -0.29 -2.88 18.22
C SER A 136 -0.17 -1.41 17.81
N ARG A 137 -1.28 -0.67 17.94
CA ARG A 137 -1.27 0.80 17.82
C ARG A 137 -0.67 1.47 19.08
N ASN A 138 -0.59 0.74 20.15
CA ASN A 138 0.04 1.17 21.40
C ASN A 138 1.00 0.07 21.89
N PRO A 139 2.15 -0.09 21.20
CA PRO A 139 3.15 -1.10 21.54
C PRO A 139 3.86 -0.75 22.85
N THR A 140 4.49 -1.76 23.45
CA THR A 140 5.50 -1.51 24.51
C THR A 140 6.71 -0.80 23.90
N ALA A 141 7.58 -0.24 24.75
CA ALA A 141 8.84 0.34 24.27
C ALA A 141 9.70 -0.71 23.53
N GLN A 142 9.70 -1.96 24.00
CA GLN A 142 10.39 -3.07 23.33
C GLN A 142 9.74 -3.41 21.98
N GLY A 143 8.40 -3.48 21.92
CA GLY A 143 7.68 -3.72 20.67
C GLY A 143 7.93 -2.64 19.62
N ALA A 144 7.97 -1.37 20.02
CA ALA A 144 8.33 -0.26 19.15
C ALA A 144 9.77 -0.38 18.63
N ALA A 145 10.74 -0.70 19.51
CA ALA A 145 12.13 -0.92 19.15
C ALA A 145 12.28 -2.13 18.21
N ASN A 146 11.59 -3.23 18.46
CA ASN A 146 11.60 -4.41 17.59
C ASN A 146 11.03 -4.09 16.20
N ALA A 147 9.90 -3.38 16.11
CA ALA A 147 9.32 -2.98 14.83
C ALA A 147 10.31 -2.17 13.99
N PHE A 148 10.98 -1.22 14.61
CA PHE A 148 12.01 -0.41 13.96
C PHE A 148 13.21 -1.25 13.52
N ALA A 149 13.79 -2.05 14.43
CA ALA A 149 15.02 -2.81 14.17
C ALA A 149 14.82 -3.88 13.08
N PHE A 150 13.76 -4.70 13.19
CA PHE A 150 13.42 -5.69 12.16
C PHE A 150 13.20 -5.04 10.79
N SER A 151 12.43 -3.95 10.75
CA SER A 151 12.13 -3.28 9.48
C SER A 151 13.37 -2.67 8.84
N ARG A 152 14.29 -2.11 9.65
CA ARG A 152 15.56 -1.59 9.18
C ARG A 152 16.43 -2.68 8.58
N GLU A 153 16.66 -3.77 9.31
CA GLU A 153 17.53 -4.88 8.90
C GLU A 153 16.98 -5.60 7.66
N LEU A 154 15.66 -5.84 7.62
CA LEU A 154 15.00 -6.42 6.45
C LEU A 154 15.07 -5.51 5.23
N ALA A 155 14.91 -4.19 5.40
CA ALA A 155 15.07 -3.22 4.31
C ALA A 155 16.51 -3.13 3.80
N GLN A 156 17.51 -3.19 4.69
CA GLN A 156 18.93 -3.29 4.33
C GLN A 156 19.23 -4.56 3.54
N SER A 157 18.53 -5.65 3.86
CA SER A 157 18.62 -6.92 3.13
C SER A 157 17.88 -6.93 1.78
N GLY A 158 17.25 -5.81 1.37
CA GLY A 158 16.59 -5.66 0.08
C GLY A 158 15.09 -5.94 0.06
N LEU A 159 14.46 -6.25 1.20
CA LEU A 159 13.01 -6.37 1.28
C LEU A 159 12.34 -5.00 1.37
N VAL A 160 11.17 -4.87 0.76
CA VAL A 160 10.32 -3.69 0.93
C VAL A 160 9.35 -3.92 2.08
N ILE A 161 9.32 -2.99 3.01
CA ILE A 161 8.44 -3.04 4.16
C ILE A 161 7.07 -2.46 3.79
N VAL A 162 6.02 -3.25 3.95
CA VAL A 162 4.64 -2.83 3.68
C VAL A 162 3.91 -2.72 5.01
N SER A 163 3.27 -1.58 5.27
CA SER A 163 2.51 -1.37 6.50
C SER A 163 1.35 -0.41 6.30
N GLY A 164 0.60 -0.13 7.36
CA GLY A 164 -0.67 0.59 7.28
C GLY A 164 -0.62 2.05 7.70
N LEU A 165 0.55 2.58 8.01
CA LEU A 165 0.72 3.95 8.51
C LEU A 165 -0.08 4.26 9.80
N ALA A 166 -0.55 3.25 10.53
CA ALA A 166 -1.21 3.44 11.81
C ALA A 166 -0.21 3.85 12.91
N LEU A 167 -0.71 4.36 14.04
CA LEU A 167 0.12 4.59 15.22
C LEU A 167 0.81 3.30 15.66
N GLY A 168 1.93 3.41 16.36
CA GLY A 168 2.63 2.30 16.98
C GLY A 168 3.51 1.52 16.01
N VAL A 169 3.29 0.21 15.92
CA VAL A 169 4.12 -0.71 15.13
C VAL A 169 4.24 -0.28 13.67
N ASP A 170 3.14 0.08 13.03
CA ASP A 170 3.14 0.47 11.61
C ASP A 170 4.06 1.68 11.34
N GLY A 171 3.92 2.74 12.16
CA GLY A 171 4.78 3.92 12.06
C GLY A 171 6.26 3.58 12.28
N LYS A 172 6.56 2.77 13.30
CA LYS A 172 7.94 2.33 13.58
C LYS A 172 8.53 1.44 12.50
N ALA A 173 7.71 0.64 11.85
CA ALA A 173 8.13 -0.16 10.70
C ALA A 173 8.54 0.74 9.52
N HIS A 174 7.75 1.76 9.18
CA HIS A 174 8.13 2.72 8.15
C HIS A 174 9.37 3.52 8.52
N GLU A 175 9.47 4.01 9.77
CA GLU A 175 10.66 4.71 10.27
C GLU A 175 11.92 3.84 10.15
N GLY A 176 11.85 2.56 10.52
CA GLY A 176 12.95 1.61 10.39
C GLY A 176 13.37 1.40 8.94
N ALA A 177 12.41 1.19 8.03
CA ALA A 177 12.69 1.03 6.61
C ALA A 177 13.34 2.27 5.96
N LEU A 178 13.10 3.45 6.54
CA LEU A 178 13.63 4.75 6.08
C LEU A 178 14.82 5.26 6.90
N ALA A 179 15.37 4.44 7.83
CA ALA A 179 16.38 4.90 8.77
C ALA A 179 17.75 5.17 8.14
N ASP A 180 18.06 4.47 7.07
CA ASP A 180 19.36 4.63 6.41
C ASP A 180 19.18 5.49 5.16
N ASP A 181 19.99 6.55 5.05
CA ASP A 181 20.09 7.37 3.86
C ASP A 181 20.69 6.53 2.72
N ALA A 182 19.86 6.05 1.83
CA ALA A 182 20.34 5.51 0.58
C ALA A 182 20.09 6.57 -0.50
N GLU A 183 21.14 6.98 -1.16
CA GLU A 183 21.10 7.83 -2.37
C GLU A 183 20.29 7.20 -3.54
N THR A 184 19.65 6.07 -3.29
CA THR A 184 18.94 5.30 -4.31
C THR A 184 17.45 5.65 -4.31
N ARG A 185 16.95 6.12 -5.43
CA ARG A 185 15.52 6.34 -5.74
C ARG A 185 14.74 5.01 -5.83
N GLN A 186 14.88 4.14 -4.85
CA GLN A 186 14.23 2.82 -4.83
C GLN A 186 13.13 2.76 -3.79
N LEU A 187 12.09 1.99 -4.09
CA LEU A 187 10.98 1.75 -3.19
C LEU A 187 11.45 1.00 -1.93
N ARG A 188 11.49 1.66 -0.77
CA ARG A 188 11.93 1.10 0.52
C ARG A 188 10.77 0.63 1.36
N THR A 189 9.67 1.37 1.28
CA THR A 189 8.47 1.06 2.05
C THR A 189 7.21 1.42 1.27
N VAL A 190 6.13 0.71 1.54
CA VAL A 190 4.79 0.97 1.00
C VAL A 190 3.82 1.16 2.15
N ALA A 191 3.25 2.35 2.26
CA ALA A 191 2.16 2.63 3.18
C ALA A 191 0.82 2.41 2.46
N VAL A 192 0.09 1.36 2.82
CA VAL A 192 -1.27 1.19 2.32
C VAL A 192 -2.22 1.89 3.29
N VAL A 193 -3.04 2.83 2.82
CA VAL A 193 -3.88 3.65 3.71
C VAL A 193 -5.38 3.36 3.54
N GLY A 194 -6.17 3.68 4.57
CA GLY A 194 -7.63 3.53 4.58
C GLY A 194 -8.39 4.83 4.30
N THR A 195 -7.70 5.82 3.75
CA THR A 195 -8.21 7.14 3.32
C THR A 195 -7.88 7.36 1.87
N GLY A 196 -8.35 8.45 1.24
CA GLY A 196 -7.72 8.93 0.01
C GLY A 196 -6.23 9.19 0.25
N VAL A 197 -5.38 9.01 -0.78
CA VAL A 197 -3.93 9.23 -0.67
C VAL A 197 -3.56 10.69 -0.44
N ASP A 198 -4.50 11.60 -0.67
CA ASP A 198 -4.42 13.03 -0.38
C ASP A 198 -4.61 13.36 1.11
N ARG A 199 -4.88 12.36 1.96
CA ARG A 199 -5.16 12.55 3.39
C ARG A 199 -4.29 11.67 4.25
N VAL A 200 -3.50 12.28 5.12
CA VAL A 200 -2.69 11.55 6.11
C VAL A 200 -3.48 11.32 7.40
N TYR A 201 -3.59 10.04 7.76
CA TYR A 201 -4.17 9.63 9.03
C TYR A 201 -3.31 8.53 9.68
N PRO A 202 -2.90 8.67 10.95
CA PRO A 202 -3.14 9.80 11.86
C PRO A 202 -2.31 11.06 11.52
N ARG A 203 -2.77 12.23 11.94
CA ARG A 203 -2.08 13.51 11.66
C ARG A 203 -0.64 13.55 12.20
N HIS A 204 -0.33 12.83 13.26
CA HIS A 204 1.03 12.71 13.80
C HIS A 204 2.04 12.13 12.79
N HIS A 205 1.59 11.40 11.78
CA HIS A 205 2.45 10.78 10.77
C HIS A 205 2.62 11.64 9.50
N ARG A 206 2.32 12.95 9.54
CA ARG A 206 2.50 13.84 8.38
C ARG A 206 3.92 13.83 7.84
N GLU A 207 4.89 14.08 8.70
CA GLU A 207 6.31 14.08 8.33
C GLU A 207 6.75 12.69 7.83
N LEU A 208 6.33 11.64 8.51
CA LEU A 208 6.61 10.28 8.08
C LEU A 208 5.99 9.97 6.71
N ALA A 209 4.74 10.39 6.48
CA ALA A 209 4.07 10.24 5.18
C ALA A 209 4.85 10.97 4.07
N HIS A 210 5.32 12.18 4.34
CA HIS A 210 6.15 12.95 3.42
C HIS A 210 7.46 12.20 3.10
N ARG A 211 8.18 11.73 4.10
CA ARG A 211 9.39 10.91 3.89
C ARG A 211 9.09 9.62 3.09
N ILE A 212 7.93 9.01 3.31
CA ILE A 212 7.50 7.83 2.55
C ILE A 212 7.31 8.19 1.07
N THR A 213 6.73 9.34 0.71
CA THR A 213 6.57 9.70 -0.70
C THR A 213 7.89 9.96 -1.42
N GLN A 214 8.95 10.32 -0.70
CA GLN A 214 10.28 10.58 -1.26
C GLN A 214 11.12 9.30 -1.47
N ALA A 215 10.93 8.26 -0.65
CA ALA A 215 11.74 7.03 -0.69
C ALA A 215 10.88 5.74 -0.66
N GLY A 216 9.60 5.86 -0.98
CA GLY A 216 8.63 4.79 -0.91
C GLY A 216 7.37 5.10 -1.70
N LEU A 217 6.24 4.59 -1.22
CA LEU A 217 4.93 4.73 -1.85
C LEU A 217 3.83 4.81 -0.80
N ILE A 218 2.88 5.72 -0.97
CA ILE A 218 1.57 5.68 -0.31
C ILE A 218 0.55 5.17 -1.33
N LEU A 219 -0.21 4.14 -0.97
CA LEU A 219 -1.16 3.44 -1.83
C LEU A 219 -2.53 3.37 -1.17
N SER A 220 -3.59 3.58 -1.95
CA SER A 220 -4.98 3.45 -1.50
C SER A 220 -5.90 2.91 -2.58
N GLU A 221 -6.94 2.19 -2.17
CA GLU A 221 -8.09 1.85 -3.04
C GLU A 221 -9.22 2.89 -2.99
N TYR A 222 -9.12 3.87 -2.09
CA TYR A 222 -10.17 4.85 -1.86
C TYR A 222 -9.98 6.10 -2.72
N PRO A 223 -11.07 6.66 -3.26
CA PRO A 223 -11.05 7.88 -4.06
C PRO A 223 -10.41 9.06 -3.31
N ILE A 224 -9.86 10.01 -4.07
CA ILE A 224 -9.35 11.28 -3.56
C ILE A 224 -10.45 11.98 -2.74
N GLY A 225 -10.07 12.55 -1.59
CA GLY A 225 -10.98 13.20 -0.66
C GLY A 225 -11.62 12.28 0.38
N THR A 226 -11.44 10.95 0.29
CA THR A 226 -12.06 10.00 1.22
C THR A 226 -11.53 10.19 2.66
N PRO A 227 -12.41 10.48 3.64
CA PRO A 227 -12.00 10.67 5.03
C PRO A 227 -11.65 9.35 5.73
N PRO A 228 -11.01 9.39 6.92
CA PRO A 228 -10.74 8.21 7.72
C PRO A 228 -12.05 7.64 8.30
N LEU A 229 -12.52 6.52 7.77
CA LEU A 229 -13.68 5.79 8.24
C LEU A 229 -13.25 4.47 8.90
N ALA A 230 -13.84 4.15 10.06
CA ALA A 230 -13.44 2.98 10.85
C ALA A 230 -13.50 1.66 10.06
N ALA A 231 -14.50 1.51 9.17
CA ALA A 231 -14.68 0.32 8.33
C ALA A 231 -13.59 0.14 7.26
N HIS A 232 -12.90 1.21 6.88
CA HIS A 232 -11.87 1.16 5.83
C HIS A 232 -10.59 0.48 6.30
N PHE A 233 -10.23 0.61 7.57
CA PHE A 233 -8.96 0.07 8.09
C PHE A 233 -8.90 -1.46 8.07
N PRO A 234 -9.91 -2.22 8.53
CA PRO A 234 -9.93 -3.67 8.39
C PRO A 234 -9.97 -4.12 6.93
N ARG A 235 -10.75 -3.42 6.09
CA ARG A 235 -10.87 -3.74 4.65
C ARG A 235 -9.53 -3.57 3.92
N ARG A 236 -8.79 -2.50 4.21
CA ARG A 236 -7.47 -2.24 3.66
C ARG A 236 -6.47 -3.36 3.96
N ASN A 237 -6.59 -4.06 5.11
CA ASN A 237 -5.61 -5.07 5.54
C ASN A 237 -5.44 -6.22 4.54
N ARG A 238 -6.46 -6.53 3.71
CA ARG A 238 -6.32 -7.51 2.64
C ARG A 238 -5.28 -7.12 1.58
N LEU A 239 -5.08 -5.81 1.38
CA LEU A 239 -4.07 -5.30 0.46
C LEU A 239 -2.66 -5.47 1.05
N LEU A 240 -2.48 -5.29 2.37
CA LEU A 240 -1.22 -5.57 3.05
C LEU A 240 -0.82 -7.03 2.85
N ALA A 241 -1.73 -7.95 3.14
CA ALA A 241 -1.51 -9.37 2.91
C ALA A 241 -1.27 -9.67 1.42
N GLY A 242 -2.11 -9.14 0.52
CA GLY A 242 -2.05 -9.39 -0.92
C GLY A 242 -0.78 -8.89 -1.61
N LEU A 243 -0.19 -7.81 -1.14
CA LEU A 243 1.02 -7.23 -1.72
C LEU A 243 2.31 -7.92 -1.28
N THR A 244 2.28 -8.76 -0.23
CA THR A 244 3.50 -9.23 0.44
C THR A 244 3.66 -10.75 0.40
N ARG A 245 4.87 -11.23 0.55
CA ARG A 245 5.22 -12.63 0.66
C ARG A 245 4.85 -13.23 2.02
N GLY A 246 4.84 -12.41 3.05
CA GLY A 246 4.50 -12.80 4.41
C GLY A 246 4.12 -11.61 5.27
N THR A 247 3.69 -11.89 6.48
CA THR A 247 3.29 -10.90 7.48
C THR A 247 4.00 -11.16 8.80
N LEU A 248 4.77 -10.17 9.27
CA LEU A 248 5.37 -10.15 10.59
C LEU A 248 4.46 -9.41 11.58
N VAL A 249 4.06 -10.11 12.64
CA VAL A 249 3.30 -9.52 13.76
C VAL A 249 4.25 -9.30 14.92
N VAL A 250 4.51 -8.02 15.25
CA VAL A 250 5.47 -7.63 16.30
C VAL A 250 4.85 -7.72 17.68
N GLU A 251 3.72 -7.11 17.88
CA GLU A 251 2.90 -7.21 19.11
C GLU A 251 1.43 -7.14 18.74
N ALA A 252 0.60 -7.98 19.37
CA ALA A 252 -0.84 -7.97 19.18
C ALA A 252 -1.58 -8.41 20.44
N ALA A 253 -2.52 -7.60 20.90
CA ALA A 253 -3.51 -8.05 21.87
C ALA A 253 -4.49 -9.03 21.18
N PRO A 254 -5.23 -9.89 21.90
CA PRO A 254 -6.10 -10.91 21.32
C PRO A 254 -7.18 -10.40 20.35
N GLN A 255 -7.57 -9.13 20.49
CA GLN A 255 -8.56 -8.47 19.61
C GLN A 255 -7.94 -7.45 18.66
N SER A 256 -6.64 -7.49 18.45
CA SER A 256 -5.94 -6.55 17.57
C SER A 256 -6.35 -6.73 16.12
N GLY A 257 -6.57 -5.61 15.41
CA GLY A 257 -6.81 -5.62 13.96
C GLY A 257 -5.63 -6.18 13.15
N SER A 258 -4.41 -6.20 13.69
CA SER A 258 -3.24 -6.81 13.06
C SER A 258 -3.38 -8.33 12.90
N LEU A 259 -4.14 -9.01 13.79
CA LEU A 259 -4.45 -10.43 13.66
C LEU A 259 -5.35 -10.72 12.44
N ILE A 260 -6.13 -9.75 11.98
CA ILE A 260 -6.90 -9.86 10.73
C ILE A 260 -5.93 -9.96 9.55
N THR A 261 -4.89 -9.12 9.51
CA THR A 261 -3.87 -9.16 8.45
C THR A 261 -3.14 -10.51 8.43
N ALA A 262 -2.75 -11.01 9.61
CA ALA A 262 -2.08 -12.31 9.73
C ALA A 262 -2.98 -13.46 9.24
N ARG A 263 -4.28 -13.46 9.59
CA ARG A 263 -5.25 -14.44 9.13
C ARG A 263 -5.40 -14.40 7.61
N LEU A 264 -5.60 -13.20 7.04
CA LEU A 264 -5.72 -13.02 5.60
C LEU A 264 -4.47 -13.48 4.85
N ALA A 265 -3.28 -13.26 5.42
CA ALA A 265 -2.03 -13.78 4.85
C ALA A 265 -2.03 -15.31 4.83
N ALA A 266 -2.38 -15.97 5.93
CA ALA A 266 -2.46 -17.43 6.01
C ALA A 266 -3.51 -18.00 5.04
N GLU A 267 -4.71 -17.40 4.95
CA GLU A 267 -5.77 -17.81 4.02
C GLU A 267 -5.32 -17.67 2.55
N GLN A 268 -4.40 -16.76 2.25
CA GLN A 268 -3.79 -16.57 0.93
C GLN A 268 -2.54 -17.45 0.71
N GLY A 269 -2.23 -18.39 1.62
CA GLY A 269 -1.06 -19.26 1.53
C GLY A 269 0.28 -18.52 1.68
N ARG A 270 0.30 -17.40 2.42
CA ARG A 270 1.49 -16.58 2.68
C ARG A 270 2.05 -16.85 4.06
N GLU A 271 3.35 -16.64 4.24
CA GLU A 271 4.02 -16.86 5.51
C GLU A 271 3.52 -15.89 6.60
N VAL A 272 3.40 -16.39 7.81
CA VAL A 272 3.07 -15.61 9.00
C VAL A 272 4.17 -15.79 10.04
N PHE A 273 4.75 -14.67 10.46
CA PHE A 273 5.80 -14.58 11.47
C PHE A 273 5.27 -13.87 12.70
N ALA A 274 5.70 -14.28 13.88
CA ALA A 274 5.33 -13.62 15.11
C ALA A 274 6.52 -13.53 16.08
N ILE A 275 6.73 -12.33 16.61
CA ILE A 275 7.76 -12.11 17.64
C ILE A 275 7.20 -12.60 18.98
N PRO A 276 7.92 -13.48 19.71
CA PRO A 276 7.49 -13.92 21.03
C PRO A 276 7.61 -12.76 22.05
N GLY A 277 6.87 -12.85 23.14
CA GLY A 277 6.97 -11.88 24.22
C GLY A 277 6.64 -12.50 25.57
N SER A 278 6.62 -11.69 26.63
CA SER A 278 6.28 -12.17 27.97
C SER A 278 4.85 -12.67 28.04
N ILE A 279 4.64 -13.84 28.66
CA ILE A 279 3.31 -14.43 28.91
C ILE A 279 2.43 -13.53 29.78
N HIS A 280 3.02 -12.58 30.52
CA HIS A 280 2.33 -11.64 31.38
C HIS A 280 1.88 -10.38 30.63
N THR A 281 2.36 -10.15 29.41
CA THR A 281 2.04 -8.97 28.61
C THR A 281 0.86 -9.24 27.70
N THR A 282 -0.19 -8.44 27.79
CA THR A 282 -1.39 -8.59 26.96
C THR A 282 -1.07 -8.47 25.48
N GLN A 283 -0.15 -7.59 25.09
CA GLN A 283 0.27 -7.38 23.70
C GLN A 283 1.03 -8.57 23.09
N ALA A 284 1.53 -9.50 23.90
CA ALA A 284 2.19 -10.72 23.40
C ALA A 284 1.20 -11.87 23.14
N ARG A 285 0.01 -11.82 23.73
CA ARG A 285 -0.95 -12.94 23.68
C ARG A 285 -1.45 -13.25 22.27
N GLY A 286 -1.61 -12.24 21.42
CA GLY A 286 -1.98 -12.42 20.02
C GLY A 286 -0.87 -13.14 19.23
N CYS A 287 0.40 -12.73 19.42
CA CYS A 287 1.55 -13.42 18.84
C CYS A 287 1.65 -14.87 19.31
N HIS A 288 1.46 -15.14 20.60
CA HIS A 288 1.42 -16.52 21.12
C HIS A 288 0.29 -17.36 20.51
N ALA A 289 -0.88 -16.77 20.29
CA ALA A 289 -1.99 -17.45 19.63
C ALA A 289 -1.65 -17.79 18.18
N LEU A 290 -1.02 -16.88 17.43
CA LEU A 290 -0.55 -17.13 16.07
C LEU A 290 0.50 -18.24 16.02
N ILE A 291 1.50 -18.22 16.91
CA ILE A 291 2.53 -19.27 16.99
C ILE A 291 1.90 -20.64 17.26
N LYS A 292 0.92 -20.72 18.16
CA LYS A 292 0.17 -21.97 18.42
C LYS A 292 -0.67 -22.43 17.23
N GLN A 293 -1.00 -21.54 16.30
CA GLN A 293 -1.72 -21.82 15.06
C GLN A 293 -0.80 -22.13 13.88
N GLY A 294 0.53 -22.14 14.10
CA GLY A 294 1.52 -22.49 13.09
C GLY A 294 2.28 -21.30 12.51
N ALA A 295 2.06 -20.06 13.00
CA ALA A 295 2.94 -18.96 12.63
C ALA A 295 4.37 -19.21 13.12
N LYS A 296 5.35 -18.84 12.31
CA LYS A 296 6.76 -19.05 12.65
C LYS A 296 7.19 -18.06 13.71
N LEU A 297 7.76 -18.57 14.81
CA LEU A 297 8.40 -17.76 15.84
C LEU A 297 9.70 -17.22 15.28
N VAL A 298 9.91 -15.91 15.40
CA VAL A 298 11.13 -15.23 14.97
C VAL A 298 11.67 -14.34 16.09
N GLU A 299 12.99 -14.38 16.29
CA GLU A 299 13.71 -13.58 17.29
C GLU A 299 14.64 -12.57 16.62
N SER A 300 14.91 -12.74 15.31
CA SER A 300 15.76 -11.88 14.50
C SER A 300 15.20 -11.69 13.09
N ALA A 301 15.66 -10.67 12.38
CA ALA A 301 15.35 -10.47 10.97
C ALA A 301 15.93 -11.62 10.11
N GLN A 302 17.03 -12.22 10.55
CA GLN A 302 17.66 -13.36 9.89
C GLN A 302 16.73 -14.57 9.84
N ASP A 303 15.93 -14.84 10.89
CA ASP A 303 14.98 -15.94 10.91
C ASP A 303 13.90 -15.77 9.82
N VAL A 304 13.45 -14.51 9.60
CA VAL A 304 12.53 -14.18 8.51
C VAL A 304 13.17 -14.43 7.14
N LEU A 305 14.44 -14.00 6.95
CA LEU A 305 15.15 -14.17 5.69
C LEU A 305 15.45 -15.65 5.37
N GLU A 306 15.69 -16.48 6.38
CA GLU A 306 15.92 -17.92 6.21
C GLU A 306 14.66 -18.63 5.73
N GLU A 307 13.50 -18.28 6.27
CA GLU A 307 12.22 -18.82 5.86
C GLU A 307 11.79 -18.34 4.46
N LEU A 308 12.26 -17.16 4.06
CA LEU A 308 12.07 -16.63 2.71
C LEU A 308 13.25 -16.97 1.78
N SER A 309 13.98 -18.03 2.05
CA SER A 309 15.25 -18.39 1.37
C SER A 309 15.10 -18.67 -0.14
N ASP A 310 13.92 -19.04 -0.61
CA ASP A 310 13.59 -19.13 -2.04
C ASP A 310 13.74 -17.80 -2.78
N LEU A 311 13.75 -16.66 -2.05
CA LEU A 311 13.94 -15.32 -2.59
C LEU A 311 15.40 -14.84 -2.55
N ARG A 312 16.34 -15.58 -1.98
CA ARG A 312 17.74 -15.16 -1.80
C ARG A 312 18.40 -14.67 -3.09
N GLY A 313 18.15 -15.35 -4.22
CA GLY A 313 18.65 -14.93 -5.52
C GLY A 313 18.11 -13.57 -5.97
N ALA A 314 16.84 -13.34 -5.78
CA ALA A 314 16.18 -12.08 -6.15
C ALA A 314 16.57 -10.92 -5.19
N ILE A 315 16.70 -11.21 -3.91
CA ILE A 315 17.20 -10.25 -2.88
C ILE A 315 18.65 -9.84 -3.19
N ALA A 316 19.52 -10.81 -3.49
CA ALA A 316 20.92 -10.55 -3.83
C ALA A 316 21.05 -9.72 -5.12
N ALA A 317 20.27 -10.03 -6.16
CA ALA A 317 20.26 -9.28 -7.41
C ALA A 317 19.84 -7.81 -7.19
N ARG A 318 18.83 -7.57 -6.34
CA ARG A 318 18.39 -6.23 -5.99
C ARG A 318 19.44 -5.45 -5.19
N SER A 319 20.08 -6.08 -4.24
CA SER A 319 21.16 -5.46 -3.45
C SER A 319 22.35 -5.07 -4.32
N THR A 320 22.68 -5.87 -5.35
CA THR A 320 23.75 -5.60 -6.30
C THR A 320 23.41 -4.45 -7.25
N ASP A 321 22.15 -4.35 -7.69
CA ASP A 321 21.67 -3.21 -8.51
C ASP A 321 21.64 -1.91 -7.68
N LEU A 322 21.38 -2.01 -6.38
CA LEU A 322 21.49 -0.93 -5.41
C LEU A 322 22.93 -0.37 -5.33
N SER A 323 23.94 -1.24 -5.25
CA SER A 323 25.34 -0.84 -5.16
C SER A 323 25.92 -0.34 -6.48
N ALA A 324 25.49 -0.89 -7.62
CA ALA A 324 26.00 -0.51 -8.94
C ALA A 324 25.52 0.87 -9.42
N ARG A 325 24.33 1.30 -9.03
CA ARG A 325 23.79 2.62 -9.39
C ARG A 325 24.29 3.76 -8.53
N GLY A 326 24.72 3.47 -7.28
CA GLY A 326 25.38 4.45 -6.40
C GLY A 326 26.76 4.90 -6.90
N VAL A 327 27.43 4.12 -7.74
CA VAL A 327 28.78 4.42 -8.26
C VAL A 327 28.74 5.25 -9.55
N ALA A 328 27.64 5.29 -10.28
CA ALA A 328 27.55 5.95 -11.59
C ALA A 328 27.15 7.44 -11.55
N GLY A 329 26.91 8.04 -10.38
CA GLY A 329 26.39 9.39 -10.20
C GLY A 329 27.36 10.48 -9.72
N SER A 330 28.64 10.19 -9.48
CA SER A 330 29.61 11.21 -9.01
C SER A 330 30.31 11.91 -10.15
N ASN A 331 29.70 12.99 -10.64
CA ASN A 331 30.41 13.99 -11.43
C ASN A 331 30.58 15.24 -10.54
N PRO A 332 31.79 15.72 -10.25
CA PRO A 332 32.01 16.88 -9.38
C PRO A 332 31.88 18.18 -10.19
N GLY A 333 30.86 18.97 -9.93
CA GLY A 333 30.64 20.26 -10.59
C GLY A 333 29.96 21.28 -9.67
N SER A 334 30.79 22.13 -9.06
CA SER A 334 30.59 23.53 -8.62
C SER A 334 29.36 23.87 -7.76
N GLY A 335 29.67 24.22 -6.49
CA GLY A 335 28.73 24.74 -5.51
C GLY A 335 28.30 26.19 -5.72
N GLN A 336 27.15 26.47 -5.15
CA GLN A 336 26.80 27.73 -4.46
C GLN A 336 25.73 27.42 -3.41
N PRO A 337 25.69 28.10 -2.25
CA PRO A 337 24.71 27.85 -1.21
C PRO A 337 23.42 28.61 -1.53
N GLU A 338 22.28 27.93 -1.59
CA GLU A 338 20.97 28.54 -1.67
C GLU A 338 20.27 28.55 -0.31
N GLU A 339 19.65 29.68 -0.03
CA GLU A 339 18.88 30.00 1.16
C GLU A 339 17.65 29.08 1.31
N SER A 340 17.36 28.70 2.54
CA SER A 340 16.16 27.94 2.92
C SER A 340 14.90 28.77 2.77
N LEU A 341 14.11 28.51 1.74
CA LEU A 341 12.75 29.01 1.61
C LEU A 341 11.78 28.01 2.26
N ALA A 342 10.93 28.51 3.15
CA ALA A 342 9.85 27.74 3.76
C ALA A 342 8.86 27.26 2.68
N ILE A 343 8.65 25.96 2.60
CA ILE A 343 7.81 25.32 1.59
C ILE A 343 6.39 25.23 2.11
N ASP A 344 5.48 25.95 1.46
CA ASP A 344 4.02 25.84 1.65
C ASP A 344 3.51 24.71 0.73
N ASP A 345 3.40 23.47 1.26
CA ASP A 345 2.82 22.35 0.54
C ASP A 345 1.30 22.32 0.80
N PRO A 346 0.44 22.44 -0.23
CA PRO A 346 -1.00 22.43 -0.05
C PRO A 346 -1.57 21.10 0.50
N ILE A 347 -0.84 19.99 0.38
CA ILE A 347 -1.19 18.74 1.05
C ILE A 347 -1.01 18.87 2.58
N LEU A 348 -0.03 19.67 3.00
CA LEU A 348 0.25 19.95 4.40
C LEU A 348 -0.70 21.00 5.00
N ASN A 349 -1.23 21.92 4.21
CA ASN A 349 -2.11 23.01 4.67
C ASN A 349 -3.62 22.68 4.59
N ALA A 350 -4.04 21.69 3.81
CA ALA A 350 -5.43 21.23 3.71
C ALA A 350 -5.82 20.17 4.75
N MET A 351 -4.90 19.82 5.62
CA MET A 351 -5.05 18.85 6.72
C MET A 351 -4.88 19.54 8.06
#